data_3ad0645ea47c5583c794f883e427b22c
#
_entry.id   3ad0645ea47c5583c794f883e427b22c
#
_cell.length_a   1.000
_cell.length_b   1.000
_cell.length_c   1.000
_cell.angle_alpha   90.00
_cell.angle_beta   90.00
_cell.angle_gamma   90.00
#
_symmetry.space_group_name_H-M   'P 1'
#
loop_
_entity.id
_entity.type
_entity.pdbx_description
1 polymer ?
#
loop_
_entity_poly.entity_id
_entity_poly.type
_entity_poly.pdbx_seq_one_letter_code
_entity_poly.pdbx_strand_id
1 'polypeptide(L)'
;SGGLDSTLALLVCVKTFDKLGWNRKGIIGVTMPGFGTTDRTHTNAVDLMASLGVTMREVSIKDACIQHFKDIDHDINVHDVVYENSQARERTQILMDIANQTWGMVVGTGDLSELALGWATYNGDHMSMYGVNGSIPKTLVKHLVKWVAENDIDETSRATLLDIVDTPI
;
A
#
# COMPACT_ATOMS: atom_id res chain seq x y z
N SER A 1 -1.01 -2.03 -1.87
CA SER A 1 -2.45 -2.20 -1.92
C SER A 1 -3.04 -1.37 -3.07
N GLY A 2 -4.23 -1.71 -3.56
CA GLY A 2 -4.92 -0.95 -4.62
C GLY A 2 -5.74 0.24 -4.09
N GLY A 3 -5.40 0.79 -2.93
CA GLY A 3 -6.07 1.94 -2.31
C GLY A 3 -5.42 3.28 -2.68
N LEU A 4 -6.14 4.38 -2.42
CA LEU A 4 -5.73 5.74 -2.78
C LEU A 4 -4.37 6.15 -2.17
N ASP A 5 -4.16 5.87 -0.89
CA ASP A 5 -2.96 6.33 -0.18
C ASP A 5 -1.69 5.66 -0.69
N SER A 6 -1.73 4.34 -0.88
CA SER A 6 -0.61 3.60 -1.46
C SER A 6 -0.37 3.97 -2.92
N THR A 7 -1.42 4.30 -3.66
CA THR A 7 -1.31 4.80 -5.03
C THR A 7 -0.59 6.14 -5.07
N LEU A 8 -0.98 7.12 -4.25
CA LEU A 8 -0.28 8.41 -4.20
C LEU A 8 1.18 8.24 -3.79
N ALA A 9 1.46 7.43 -2.77
CA ALA A 9 2.83 7.16 -2.34
C ALA A 9 3.68 6.55 -3.47
N LEU A 10 3.13 5.61 -4.24
CA LEU A 10 3.80 5.01 -5.39
C LEU A 10 4.07 6.03 -6.49
N LEU A 11 3.09 6.88 -6.84
CA LEU A 11 3.25 7.94 -7.84
C LEU A 11 4.34 8.94 -7.45
N VAL A 12 4.41 9.32 -6.17
CA VAL A 12 5.48 10.21 -5.66
C VAL A 12 6.85 9.53 -5.78
N CYS A 13 6.96 8.23 -5.44
CA CYS A 13 8.19 7.47 -5.63
C CYS A 13 8.62 7.44 -7.11
N VAL A 14 7.70 7.14 -8.02
CA VAL A 14 7.96 7.10 -9.47
C VAL A 14 8.44 8.47 -9.96
N LYS A 15 7.75 9.55 -9.63
CA LYS A 15 8.16 10.91 -10.00
C LYS A 15 9.51 11.30 -9.42
N THR A 16 9.82 10.86 -8.22
CA THR A 16 11.12 11.11 -7.59
C THR A 16 12.23 10.40 -8.35
N PHE A 17 12.05 9.12 -8.69
CA PHE A 17 13.02 8.34 -9.45
C PHE A 17 13.24 8.92 -10.84
N ASP A 18 12.17 9.29 -11.55
CA ASP A 18 12.25 9.92 -12.86
C ASP A 18 13.04 11.24 -12.80
N LYS A 19 12.74 12.08 -11.79
CA LYS A 19 13.42 13.37 -11.61
C LYS A 19 14.91 13.23 -11.30
N LEU A 20 15.29 12.16 -10.59
CA LEU A 20 16.68 11.85 -10.27
C LEU A 20 17.40 11.06 -11.37
N GLY A 21 16.70 10.66 -12.43
CA GLY A 21 17.24 9.81 -13.50
C GLY A 21 17.53 8.38 -13.03
N TRP A 22 16.87 7.91 -11.99
CA TRP A 22 17.02 6.57 -11.45
C TRP A 22 16.09 5.57 -12.15
N ASN A 23 16.52 4.32 -12.20
CA ASN A 23 15.70 3.26 -12.78
C ASN A 23 14.52 2.91 -11.85
N ARG A 24 13.30 3.01 -12.37
CA ARG A 24 12.06 2.66 -11.64
C ARG A 24 12.07 1.25 -11.06
N LYS A 25 12.89 0.32 -11.59
CA LYS A 25 13.09 -1.02 -11.01
C LYS A 25 13.68 -1.01 -9.60
N GLY A 26 14.26 0.11 -9.17
CA GLY A 26 14.67 0.33 -7.78
C GLY A 26 13.50 0.56 -6.80
N ILE A 27 12.29 0.80 -7.31
CA ILE A 27 11.06 0.87 -6.52
C ILE A 27 10.49 -0.54 -6.43
N ILE A 28 10.32 -1.06 -5.21
CA ILE A 28 9.74 -2.37 -4.95
C ILE A 28 8.32 -2.18 -4.42
N GLY A 29 7.32 -2.41 -5.27
CA GLY A 29 5.92 -2.45 -4.86
C GLY A 29 5.57 -3.85 -4.34
N VAL A 30 5.04 -3.92 -3.12
CA VAL A 30 4.68 -5.19 -2.49
C VAL A 30 3.17 -5.26 -2.32
N THR A 31 2.52 -6.25 -2.94
CA THR A 31 1.11 -6.57 -2.68
C THR A 31 1.04 -7.78 -1.74
N MET A 32 0.22 -7.65 -0.71
CA MET A 32 0.13 -8.65 0.36
C MET A 32 -1.33 -9.04 0.60
N PRO A 33 -1.90 -9.91 -0.26
CA PRO A 33 -3.28 -10.33 -0.10
C PRO A 33 -3.50 -11.06 1.23
N GLY A 34 -4.53 -10.61 1.96
CA GLY A 34 -5.03 -11.21 3.18
C GLY A 34 -6.44 -11.75 2.99
N PHE A 35 -7.19 -11.89 4.08
CA PHE A 35 -8.55 -12.47 4.05
C PHE A 35 -9.59 -11.50 3.48
N GLY A 36 -9.42 -10.18 3.67
CA GLY A 36 -10.32 -9.14 3.17
C GLY A 36 -9.93 -8.51 1.82
N THR A 37 -8.90 -9.04 1.14
CA THR A 37 -8.47 -8.48 -0.15
C THR A 37 -9.46 -8.86 -1.24
N THR A 38 -10.04 -7.86 -1.94
CA THR A 38 -10.93 -8.08 -3.07
C THR A 38 -10.13 -8.26 -4.37
N ASP A 39 -10.71 -8.98 -5.34
CA ASP A 39 -10.08 -9.17 -6.65
C ASP A 39 -9.82 -7.82 -7.36
N ARG A 40 -10.75 -6.86 -7.23
CA ARG A 40 -10.60 -5.52 -7.82
C ARG A 40 -9.39 -4.77 -7.27
N THR A 41 -9.24 -4.70 -5.94
CA THR A 41 -8.10 -4.01 -5.33
C THR A 41 -6.78 -4.71 -5.62
N HIS A 42 -6.78 -6.03 -5.71
CA HIS A 42 -5.60 -6.80 -6.09
C HIS A 42 -5.21 -6.52 -7.55
N THR A 43 -6.17 -6.63 -8.49
CA THR A 43 -5.94 -6.36 -9.92
C THR A 43 -5.42 -4.95 -10.15
N ASN A 44 -6.05 -3.94 -9.54
CA ASN A 44 -5.60 -2.55 -9.64
C ASN A 44 -4.16 -2.35 -9.14
N ALA A 45 -3.77 -3.01 -8.05
CA ALA A 45 -2.41 -2.92 -7.56
C ALA A 45 -1.40 -3.53 -8.54
N VAL A 46 -1.70 -4.70 -9.09
CA VAL A 46 -0.85 -5.41 -10.05
C VAL A 46 -0.70 -4.62 -11.35
N ASP A 47 -1.83 -4.20 -11.93
CA ASP A 47 -1.86 -3.47 -13.20
C ASP A 47 -1.12 -2.12 -13.10
N LEU A 48 -1.34 -1.39 -12.00
CA LEU A 48 -0.65 -0.12 -11.78
C LEU A 48 0.86 -0.30 -11.64
N MET A 49 1.31 -1.27 -10.85
CA MET A 49 2.75 -1.54 -10.69
C MET A 49 3.39 -1.98 -12.01
N ALA A 50 2.70 -2.80 -12.79
CA ALA A 50 3.16 -3.25 -14.11
C ALA A 50 3.27 -2.08 -15.08
N SER A 51 2.23 -1.25 -15.21
CA SER A 51 2.21 -0.09 -16.13
C SER A 51 3.25 0.97 -15.77
N LEU A 52 3.50 1.19 -14.48
CA LEU A 52 4.55 2.12 -14.02
C LEU A 52 5.97 1.57 -14.15
N GLY A 53 6.13 0.28 -14.45
CA GLY A 53 7.42 -0.36 -14.68
C GLY A 53 8.28 -0.56 -13.42
N VAL A 54 7.67 -0.59 -12.25
CA VAL A 54 8.35 -0.85 -10.97
C VAL A 54 8.62 -2.35 -10.77
N THR A 55 9.43 -2.72 -9.79
CA THR A 55 9.60 -4.12 -9.38
C THR A 55 8.40 -4.50 -8.51
N MET A 56 7.72 -5.60 -8.86
CA MET A 56 6.58 -6.11 -8.11
C MET A 56 6.96 -7.37 -7.33
N ARG A 57 6.49 -7.44 -6.07
CA ARG A 57 6.47 -8.66 -5.26
C ARG A 57 5.05 -8.92 -4.76
N GLU A 58 4.64 -10.18 -4.78
CA GLU A 58 3.40 -10.63 -4.14
C GLU A 58 3.75 -11.59 -3.01
N VAL A 59 3.22 -11.32 -1.83
CA VAL A 59 3.43 -12.13 -0.62
C VAL A 59 2.08 -12.32 0.07
N SER A 60 1.49 -13.51 -0.01
CA SER A 60 0.29 -13.82 0.77
C SER A 60 0.61 -13.86 2.26
N ILE A 61 -0.20 -13.15 3.06
CA ILE A 61 -0.07 -13.15 4.52
C ILE A 61 -0.97 -14.20 5.19
N LYS A 62 -1.78 -14.93 4.41
CA LYS A 62 -2.81 -15.82 4.96
C LYS A 62 -2.24 -16.90 5.85
N ASP A 63 -1.23 -17.62 5.39
CA ASP A 63 -0.67 -18.75 6.14
C ASP A 63 0.03 -18.29 7.42
N ALA A 64 0.76 -17.18 7.38
CA ALA A 64 1.39 -16.58 8.56
C ALA A 64 0.34 -16.15 9.59
N CYS A 65 -0.74 -15.48 9.16
CA CYS A 65 -1.83 -15.10 10.04
C CYS A 65 -2.57 -16.32 10.63
N ILE A 66 -2.80 -17.37 9.84
CA ILE A 66 -3.40 -18.62 10.32
C ILE A 66 -2.54 -19.25 11.43
N GLN A 67 -1.21 -19.30 11.21
CA GLN A 67 -0.30 -19.82 12.22
C GLN A 67 -0.31 -18.95 13.48
N HIS A 68 -0.25 -17.63 13.31
CA HIS A 68 -0.31 -16.67 14.42
C HIS A 68 -1.59 -16.84 15.25
N PHE A 69 -2.76 -16.96 14.60
CA PHE A 69 -4.03 -17.17 15.31
C PHE A 69 -4.02 -18.45 16.13
N LYS A 70 -3.45 -19.56 15.61
CA LYS A 70 -3.27 -20.81 16.38
C LYS A 70 -2.37 -20.62 17.59
N ASP A 71 -1.27 -19.88 17.45
CA ASP A 71 -0.29 -19.65 18.51
C ASP A 71 -0.85 -18.84 19.68
N ILE A 72 -1.86 -18.00 19.44
CA ILE A 72 -2.52 -17.17 20.45
C ILE A 72 -3.93 -17.66 20.82
N ASP A 73 -4.31 -18.87 20.41
CA ASP A 73 -5.63 -19.47 20.66
C ASP A 73 -6.81 -18.58 20.17
N HIS A 74 -6.64 -17.84 19.06
CA HIS A 74 -7.68 -17.02 18.46
C HIS A 74 -8.44 -17.80 17.37
N ASP A 75 -9.79 -17.79 17.43
CA ASP A 75 -10.63 -18.40 16.41
C ASP A 75 -10.65 -17.52 15.15
N ILE A 76 -10.18 -18.07 14.02
CA ILE A 76 -10.15 -17.40 12.73
C ILE A 76 -11.52 -16.91 12.23
N ASN A 77 -12.62 -17.49 12.71
CA ASN A 77 -13.97 -17.09 12.35
C ASN A 77 -14.46 -15.86 13.12
N VAL A 78 -13.73 -15.42 14.15
CA VAL A 78 -14.02 -14.21 14.92
C VAL A 78 -13.29 -13.03 14.28
N HIS A 79 -14.03 -12.23 13.53
CA HIS A 79 -13.49 -11.07 12.81
C HIS A 79 -13.53 -9.82 13.70
N ASP A 80 -12.69 -9.81 14.70
CA ASP A 80 -12.55 -8.72 15.68
C ASP A 80 -11.27 -7.90 15.48
N VAL A 81 -10.94 -7.07 16.45
CA VAL A 81 -9.72 -6.23 16.42
C VAL A 81 -8.42 -7.07 16.37
N VAL A 82 -8.42 -8.29 16.93
CA VAL A 82 -7.26 -9.19 16.86
C VAL A 82 -7.06 -9.66 15.42
N TYR A 83 -8.14 -10.09 14.77
CA TYR A 83 -8.13 -10.53 13.39
C TYR A 83 -7.61 -9.46 12.43
N GLU A 84 -8.10 -8.22 12.55
CA GLU A 84 -7.68 -7.12 11.68
C GLU A 84 -6.25 -6.66 11.97
N ASN A 85 -5.92 -6.45 13.24
CA ASN A 85 -4.61 -5.92 13.63
C ASN A 85 -3.48 -6.90 13.37
N SER A 86 -3.70 -8.22 13.48
CA SER A 86 -2.69 -9.23 13.16
C SER A 86 -2.30 -9.16 11.69
N GLN A 87 -3.26 -9.01 10.80
CA GLN A 87 -2.99 -8.86 9.37
C GLN A 87 -2.21 -7.57 9.05
N ALA A 88 -2.56 -6.45 9.69
CA ALA A 88 -1.85 -5.19 9.51
C ALA A 88 -0.40 -5.27 9.98
N ARG A 89 -0.15 -5.90 11.14
CA ARG A 89 1.22 -6.08 11.69
C ARG A 89 2.06 -7.03 10.84
N GLU A 90 1.47 -8.11 10.34
CA GLU A 90 2.16 -9.05 9.45
C GLU A 90 2.67 -8.35 8.18
N ARG A 91 1.83 -7.51 7.55
CA ARG A 91 2.26 -6.71 6.40
C ARG A 91 3.42 -5.78 6.73
N THR A 92 3.38 -5.14 7.88
CA THR A 92 4.44 -4.24 8.32
C THR A 92 5.76 -4.98 8.53
N GLN A 93 5.72 -6.12 9.21
CA GLN A 93 6.91 -6.96 9.42
C GLN A 93 7.55 -7.34 8.08
N ILE A 94 6.78 -7.86 7.13
CA ILE A 94 7.27 -8.24 5.81
C ILE A 94 7.93 -7.06 5.09
N LEU A 95 7.32 -5.86 5.12
CA LEU A 95 7.88 -4.67 4.48
C LEU A 95 9.22 -4.25 5.10
N MET A 96 9.32 -4.28 6.43
CA MET A 96 10.55 -3.93 7.13
C MET A 96 11.68 -4.93 6.82
N ASP A 97 11.37 -6.23 6.75
CA ASP A 97 12.35 -7.26 6.43
C ASP A 97 12.79 -7.19 4.95
N ILE A 98 11.87 -6.90 4.02
CA ILE A 98 12.23 -6.65 2.61
C ILE A 98 13.15 -5.43 2.50
N ALA A 99 12.87 -4.35 3.24
CA ALA A 99 13.75 -3.17 3.26
C ALA A 99 15.15 -3.52 3.76
N ASN A 100 15.27 -4.32 4.81
CA ASN A 100 16.55 -4.81 5.32
C ASN A 100 17.29 -5.66 4.29
N GLN A 101 16.60 -6.59 3.61
CA GLN A 101 17.19 -7.46 2.56
C GLN A 101 17.72 -6.67 1.38
N THR A 102 17.07 -5.57 1.02
CA THR A 102 17.36 -4.80 -0.20
C THR A 102 18.16 -3.53 0.07
N TRP A 103 18.55 -3.27 1.32
CA TRP A 103 19.20 -2.00 1.74
C TRP A 103 18.36 -0.78 1.35
N GLY A 104 17.06 -0.94 1.35
CA GLY A 104 16.07 0.09 1.03
C GLY A 104 15.43 0.69 2.26
N MET A 105 14.37 1.45 2.04
CA MET A 105 13.51 1.98 3.11
C MET A 105 12.04 1.75 2.80
N VAL A 106 11.25 1.61 3.85
CA VAL A 106 9.79 1.53 3.75
C VAL A 106 9.22 2.94 3.61
N VAL A 107 8.54 3.19 2.47
CA VAL A 107 7.77 4.41 2.25
C VAL A 107 6.35 4.17 2.77
N GLY A 108 5.96 4.96 3.77
CA GLY A 108 4.64 4.89 4.39
C GLY A 108 3.56 5.52 3.53
N THR A 109 2.35 5.01 3.69
CA THR A 109 1.17 5.45 2.93
C THR A 109 0.16 6.22 3.77
N GLY A 110 0.29 6.22 5.11
CA GLY A 110 -0.61 6.92 6.02
C GLY A 110 -0.74 8.42 5.71
N ASP A 111 -1.97 8.91 5.67
CA ASP A 111 -2.27 10.30 5.38
C ASP A 111 -2.50 11.15 6.65
N LEU A 112 -2.67 12.46 6.48
CA LEU A 112 -2.90 13.38 7.60
C LEU A 112 -4.21 13.07 8.35
N SER A 113 -5.26 12.64 7.67
CA SER A 113 -6.56 12.35 8.30
C SER A 113 -6.46 11.13 9.21
N GLU A 114 -5.74 10.08 8.79
CA GLU A 114 -5.46 8.90 9.61
C GLU A 114 -4.64 9.26 10.84
N LEU A 115 -3.58 10.06 10.67
CA LEU A 115 -2.76 10.55 11.78
C LEU A 115 -3.56 11.40 12.78
N ALA A 116 -4.41 12.30 12.28
CA ALA A 116 -5.21 13.19 13.14
C ALA A 116 -6.29 12.45 13.94
N LEU A 117 -6.85 11.37 13.38
CA LEU A 117 -7.88 10.56 14.01
C LEU A 117 -7.34 9.38 14.82
N GLY A 118 -6.05 9.08 14.70
CA GLY A 118 -5.46 7.85 15.23
C GLY A 118 -6.01 6.58 14.55
N TRP A 119 -6.43 6.70 13.29
CA TRP A 119 -7.03 5.61 12.52
C TRP A 119 -5.96 4.73 11.90
N ALA A 120 -5.35 3.92 12.74
CA ALA A 120 -4.30 2.98 12.34
C ALA A 120 -4.15 1.88 13.39
N THR A 121 -3.67 0.71 12.95
CA THR A 121 -3.26 -0.36 13.86
C THR A 121 -1.93 0.01 14.52
N TYR A 122 -1.90 0.09 15.86
CA TYR A 122 -0.67 0.33 16.60
C TYR A 122 0.39 -0.73 16.24
N ASN A 123 1.59 -0.27 15.93
CA ASN A 123 2.69 -1.12 15.48
C ASN A 123 2.40 -1.87 14.17
N GLY A 124 1.53 -1.32 13.32
CA GLY A 124 1.10 -1.91 12.05
C GLY A 124 1.21 -0.91 10.90
N ASP A 125 0.11 -0.66 10.23
CA ASP A 125 0.01 0.09 8.96
C ASP A 125 0.51 1.55 8.98
N HIS A 126 0.61 2.20 10.16
CA HIS A 126 1.22 3.52 10.29
C HIS A 126 2.76 3.49 10.40
N MET A 127 3.35 2.31 10.58
CA MET A 127 4.81 2.16 10.74
C MET A 127 5.51 2.24 9.39
N SER A 128 6.43 3.17 9.27
CA SER A 128 7.28 3.34 8.09
C SER A 128 8.57 4.05 8.44
N MET A 129 9.51 4.05 7.51
CA MET A 129 10.77 4.80 7.65
C MET A 129 10.64 6.23 7.12
N TYR A 130 9.71 6.47 6.18
CA TYR A 130 9.41 7.78 5.63
C TYR A 130 7.93 7.89 5.24
N GLY A 131 7.20 8.82 5.86
CA GLY A 131 5.77 9.05 5.63
C GLY A 131 5.51 10.11 4.56
N VAL A 132 5.37 9.72 3.31
CA VAL A 132 5.25 10.66 2.18
C VAL A 132 3.91 11.41 2.16
N ASN A 133 2.84 10.81 2.65
CA ASN A 133 1.49 11.40 2.68
C ASN A 133 1.13 12.07 4.02
N GLY A 134 2.04 12.10 4.99
CA GLY A 134 1.75 12.50 6.37
C GLY A 134 1.22 13.93 6.58
N SER A 135 1.38 14.81 5.60
CA SER A 135 0.84 16.18 5.61
C SER A 135 -0.35 16.38 4.66
N ILE A 136 -0.87 15.32 4.02
CA ILE A 136 -1.89 15.39 2.97
C ILE A 136 -3.18 14.76 3.48
N PRO A 137 -4.29 15.51 3.61
CA PRO A 137 -5.57 14.93 4.03
C PRO A 137 -6.18 14.03 2.94
N LYS A 138 -7.00 13.05 3.33
CA LYS A 138 -7.62 12.04 2.45
C LYS A 138 -8.29 12.65 1.21
N THR A 139 -9.00 13.75 1.36
CA THR A 139 -9.66 14.43 0.23
C THR A 139 -8.67 14.96 -0.80
N LEU A 140 -7.52 15.47 -0.34
CA LEU A 140 -6.46 15.94 -1.22
C LEU A 140 -5.71 14.78 -1.87
N VAL A 141 -5.52 13.65 -1.17
CA VAL A 141 -4.98 12.40 -1.76
C VAL A 141 -5.80 12.01 -2.99
N LYS A 142 -7.13 11.94 -2.84
CA LYS A 142 -8.05 11.61 -3.94
C LYS A 142 -7.93 12.60 -5.11
N HIS A 143 -7.88 13.89 -4.80
CA HIS A 143 -7.74 14.93 -5.82
C HIS A 143 -6.41 14.82 -6.58
N LEU A 144 -5.30 14.59 -5.89
CA LEU A 144 -3.98 14.46 -6.50
C LEU A 144 -3.88 13.22 -7.39
N VAL A 145 -4.39 12.07 -6.95
CA VAL A 145 -4.42 10.86 -7.78
C VAL A 145 -5.23 11.08 -9.05
N LYS A 146 -6.40 11.72 -8.93
CA LYS A 146 -7.25 12.08 -10.07
C LYS A 146 -6.53 13.05 -11.01
N TRP A 147 -5.87 14.08 -10.48
CA TRP A 147 -5.13 15.04 -11.28
C TRP A 147 -4.01 14.38 -12.08
N VAL A 148 -3.25 13.47 -11.47
CA VAL A 148 -2.20 12.70 -12.17
C VAL A 148 -2.80 11.86 -13.28
N ALA A 149 -3.93 11.17 -13.03
CA ALA A 149 -4.62 10.37 -14.04
C ALA A 149 -5.06 11.20 -15.26
N GLU A 150 -5.45 12.46 -15.04
CA GLU A 150 -5.96 13.34 -16.10
C GLU A 150 -4.87 14.11 -16.84
N ASN A 151 -3.71 14.37 -16.22
CA ASN A 151 -2.75 15.34 -16.73
C ASN A 151 -1.30 14.85 -16.86
N ASP A 152 -0.90 13.80 -16.16
CA ASP A 152 0.53 13.52 -15.95
C ASP A 152 0.89 12.02 -15.99
N ILE A 153 0.13 11.22 -16.75
CA ILE A 153 0.39 9.80 -16.92
C ILE A 153 0.02 9.31 -18.32
N ASP A 154 0.59 8.17 -18.71
CA ASP A 154 0.23 7.51 -19.96
C ASP A 154 -1.19 6.90 -19.91
N GLU A 155 -1.76 6.65 -21.09
CA GLU A 155 -3.13 6.16 -21.23
C GLU A 155 -3.35 4.80 -20.56
N THR A 156 -2.31 3.94 -20.52
CA THR A 156 -2.40 2.60 -19.92
C THR A 156 -2.62 2.68 -18.41
N SER A 157 -1.86 3.54 -17.74
CA SER A 157 -1.96 3.74 -16.29
C SER A 157 -3.19 4.56 -15.90
N ARG A 158 -3.67 5.43 -16.81
CA ARG A 158 -4.81 6.32 -16.56
C ARG A 158 -6.08 5.57 -16.17
N ALA A 159 -6.45 4.54 -16.94
CA ALA A 159 -7.65 3.77 -16.70
C ALA A 159 -7.65 3.12 -15.29
N THR A 160 -6.53 2.53 -14.90
CA THR A 160 -6.34 1.93 -13.57
C THR A 160 -6.42 2.97 -12.45
N LEU A 161 -5.81 4.15 -12.65
CA LEU A 161 -5.88 5.24 -11.65
C LEU A 161 -7.30 5.75 -11.46
N LEU A 162 -8.07 5.92 -12.53
CA LEU A 162 -9.47 6.35 -12.45
C LEU A 162 -10.32 5.30 -11.75
N ASP A 163 -10.10 4.00 -12.01
CA ASP A 163 -10.81 2.93 -11.30
C ASP A 163 -10.50 2.92 -9.79
N ILE A 164 -9.25 3.20 -9.41
CA ILE A 164 -8.85 3.36 -8.00
C ILE A 164 -9.57 4.56 -7.36
N VAL A 165 -9.63 5.70 -8.06
CA VAL A 165 -10.33 6.92 -7.59
C VAL A 165 -11.82 6.67 -7.35
N ASP A 166 -12.45 5.84 -8.18
CA ASP A 166 -13.87 5.51 -8.12
C ASP A 166 -14.20 4.35 -7.17
N THR A 167 -13.19 3.71 -6.60
CA THR A 167 -13.40 2.67 -5.59
C THR A 167 -13.96 3.32 -4.30
N PRO A 168 -15.07 2.83 -3.74
CA PRO A 168 -15.61 3.33 -2.46
C PRO A 168 -14.57 3.21 -1.34
N ILE A 169 -14.53 4.23 -0.51
CA ILE A 169 -13.67 4.28 0.69
C ILE A 169 -14.35 3.51 1.81
#